data_fa093522e73531e5059590268db3ee28
#
_entry.id   fa093522e73531e5059590268db3ee28
#
_cell.length_a   1.000
_cell.length_b   1.000
_cell.length_c   1.000
_cell.angle_alpha   90.00
_cell.angle_beta   90.00
_cell.angle_gamma   90.00
#
_symmetry.space_group_name_H-M   'P 1'
#
loop_
_entity.id
_entity.type
_entity.pdbx_description
1 polymer ?
#
loop_
_entity_poly.entity_id
_entity_poly.type
_entity_poly.pdbx_seq_one_letter_code
_entity_poly.pdbx_strand_id
1 'polypeptide(L)'
;SAAYVGMAVFITGGKGAGQYGYVNTYNAGTKVATIKKYSDNSDGWEQIVSGRAIEAALDNTTVYSVEPRVVVQAPGNDGSTATSTALCRAKVADGKISEVRIIHPGSSYTTAPTVTFTDPNNTADAPLETFIGDGVLAQPAFTSRGTGWTTLSATIEDVGQEKDITGVTFTANPYAEILLTAN
;
A
#
# COMPACT_ATOMS: atom_id res chain seq x y z
N SER A 1 -10.46 -0.35 16.58
CA SER A 1 -10.39 -1.46 15.63
C SER A 1 -9.12 -1.33 14.79
N ALA A 2 -8.35 -2.39 14.66
CA ALA A 2 -7.12 -2.42 13.86
C ALA A 2 -7.41 -2.81 12.38
N ALA A 3 -8.64 -2.69 11.93
CA ALA A 3 -9.14 -3.29 10.68
C ALA A 3 -8.31 -2.99 9.41
N TYR A 4 -7.56 -1.87 9.40
CA TYR A 4 -6.76 -1.47 8.23
C TYR A 4 -5.28 -1.21 8.57
N VAL A 5 -4.92 -1.32 9.85
CA VAL A 5 -3.54 -1.00 10.28
C VAL A 5 -2.53 -1.92 9.59
N GLY A 6 -1.54 -1.32 8.96
CA GLY A 6 -0.53 -2.01 8.19
C GLY A 6 -0.85 -2.19 6.71
N MET A 7 -2.12 -2.02 6.27
CA MET A 7 -2.48 -2.13 4.85
C MET A 7 -1.92 -0.97 4.02
N ALA A 8 -1.63 -1.24 2.77
CA ALA A 8 -1.20 -0.24 1.80
C ALA A 8 -2.36 0.64 1.33
N VAL A 9 -2.06 1.91 1.06
CA VAL A 9 -2.99 2.84 0.41
C VAL A 9 -2.29 3.40 -0.82
N PHE A 10 -2.94 3.32 -1.97
CA PHE A 10 -2.48 3.89 -3.24
C PHE A 10 -3.52 4.85 -3.79
N ILE A 11 -3.13 6.07 -4.13
CA ILE A 11 -3.98 7.01 -4.85
C ILE A 11 -3.90 6.65 -6.34
N THR A 12 -5.00 6.12 -6.87
CA THR A 12 -5.06 5.52 -8.20
C THR A 12 -5.58 6.47 -9.27
N GLY A 13 -6.19 7.59 -8.86
CA GLY A 13 -6.73 8.58 -9.78
C GLY A 13 -7.03 9.92 -9.11
N GLY A 14 -7.36 10.92 -9.90
CA GLY A 14 -7.68 12.26 -9.43
C GLY A 14 -6.51 12.99 -8.78
N LYS A 15 -6.83 13.94 -7.89
CA LYS A 15 -5.81 14.70 -7.17
C LYS A 15 -4.98 13.77 -6.28
N GLY A 16 -3.67 13.95 -6.30
CA GLY A 16 -2.72 13.10 -5.59
C GLY A 16 -2.41 11.76 -6.27
N ALA A 17 -2.91 11.50 -7.49
CA ALA A 17 -2.66 10.25 -8.20
C ALA A 17 -1.16 9.91 -8.26
N GLY A 18 -0.84 8.65 -7.92
CA GLY A 18 0.53 8.16 -7.82
C GLY A 18 1.12 8.27 -6.42
N GLN A 19 0.42 8.89 -5.47
CA GLN A 19 0.84 8.86 -4.06
C GLN A 19 0.51 7.51 -3.44
N TYR A 20 1.34 7.10 -2.49
CA TYR A 20 1.15 5.86 -1.74
C TYR A 20 1.71 5.99 -0.32
N GLY A 21 1.26 5.10 0.53
CA GLY A 21 1.69 4.95 1.91
C GLY A 21 1.02 3.74 2.54
N TYR A 22 1.11 3.62 3.86
CA TYR A 22 0.40 2.58 4.58
C TYR A 22 -0.29 3.13 5.82
N VAL A 23 -1.36 2.48 6.23
CA VAL A 23 -2.14 2.84 7.41
C VAL A 23 -1.33 2.54 8.66
N ASN A 24 -0.97 3.57 9.42
CA ASN A 24 -0.30 3.44 10.71
C ASN A 24 -1.29 3.24 11.86
N THR A 25 -2.32 4.08 11.90
CA THR A 25 -3.41 3.96 12.88
C THR A 25 -4.75 4.10 12.19
N TYR A 26 -5.77 3.51 12.79
CA TYR A 26 -7.15 3.68 12.36
C TYR A 26 -8.07 3.80 13.57
N ASN A 27 -8.81 4.88 13.64
CA ASN A 27 -9.84 5.08 14.67
C ASN A 27 -11.22 4.75 14.09
N ALA A 28 -11.80 3.65 14.50
CA ALA A 28 -13.10 3.18 14.00
C ALA A 28 -14.27 4.09 14.40
N GLY A 29 -14.16 4.84 15.49
CA GLY A 29 -15.22 5.77 15.94
C GLY A 29 -15.27 7.03 15.08
N THR A 30 -14.12 7.62 14.81
CA THR A 30 -13.99 8.82 13.94
C THR A 30 -13.75 8.47 12.49
N LYS A 31 -13.41 7.19 12.19
CA LYS A 31 -13.04 6.68 10.87
C LYS A 31 -11.79 7.34 10.27
N VAL A 32 -10.94 7.89 11.11
CA VAL A 32 -9.70 8.57 10.71
C VAL A 32 -8.53 7.59 10.73
N ALA A 33 -7.75 7.58 9.66
CA ALA A 33 -6.47 6.87 9.56
C ALA A 33 -5.31 7.87 9.48
N THR A 34 -4.17 7.52 10.06
CA THR A 34 -2.89 8.18 9.78
C THR A 34 -2.09 7.37 8.80
N ILE A 35 -1.42 8.03 7.87
CA ILE A 35 -0.64 7.39 6.81
C ILE A 35 0.84 7.61 7.07
N LYS A 36 1.63 6.56 6.85
CA LYS A 36 3.10 6.59 6.91
C LYS A 36 3.73 6.23 5.58
N LYS A 37 4.91 6.75 5.38
CA LYS A 37 5.78 6.43 4.25
C LYS A 37 6.37 5.04 4.40
N TYR A 38 6.68 4.41 3.27
CA TYR A 38 7.37 3.12 3.24
C TYR A 38 8.87 3.26 3.53
N SER A 39 9.47 4.38 3.09
CA SER A 39 10.93 4.55 3.13
C SER A 39 11.49 4.72 4.53
N ASP A 40 10.83 5.50 5.37
CA ASP A 40 11.38 5.94 6.66
C ASP A 40 10.38 5.85 7.82
N ASN A 41 9.18 5.36 7.57
CA ASN A 41 8.09 5.28 8.55
C ASN A 41 7.67 6.65 9.14
N SER A 42 8.05 7.77 8.51
CA SER A 42 7.55 9.09 8.89
C SER A 42 6.12 9.29 8.40
N ASP A 43 5.41 10.25 9.00
CA ASP A 43 4.04 10.58 8.59
C ASP A 43 4.02 11.19 7.19
N GLY A 44 3.03 10.82 6.39
CA GLY A 44 2.76 11.37 5.07
C GLY A 44 2.77 10.37 3.93
N TRP A 45 2.85 10.90 2.72
CA TRP A 45 2.77 10.19 1.47
C TRP A 45 4.12 10.13 0.75
N GLU A 46 4.27 9.14 -0.12
CA GLU A 46 5.36 9.04 -1.10
C GLU A 46 4.79 9.08 -2.51
N GLN A 47 5.64 9.36 -3.49
CA GLN A 47 5.27 9.34 -4.91
C GLN A 47 5.89 8.15 -5.63
N ILE A 48 5.09 7.46 -6.45
CA ILE A 48 5.59 6.42 -7.36
C ILE A 48 6.60 7.01 -8.35
N VAL A 49 6.31 8.20 -8.86
CA VAL A 49 7.21 8.90 -9.78
C VAL A 49 8.12 9.83 -8.99
N SER A 50 9.42 9.52 -8.97
CA SER A 50 10.42 10.34 -8.29
C SER A 50 10.41 11.80 -8.78
N GLY A 51 10.50 12.75 -7.84
CA GLY A 51 10.51 14.18 -8.12
C GLY A 51 9.15 14.80 -8.38
N ARG A 52 8.07 14.04 -8.40
CA ARG A 52 6.72 14.60 -8.46
C ARG A 52 6.33 15.16 -7.08
N ALA A 53 5.68 16.32 -7.08
CA ALA A 53 5.21 16.94 -5.84
C ALA A 53 4.20 16.06 -5.10
N ILE A 54 4.27 16.08 -3.77
CA ILE A 54 3.26 15.50 -2.90
C ILE A 54 2.10 16.50 -2.79
N GLU A 55 0.90 16.04 -3.12
CA GLU A 55 -0.33 16.79 -2.88
C GLU A 55 -0.75 16.60 -1.41
N ALA A 56 -0.62 17.62 -0.61
CA ALA A 56 -0.95 17.55 0.81
C ALA A 56 -2.47 17.42 1.04
N ALA A 57 -3.27 18.11 0.22
CA ALA A 57 -4.73 18.04 0.27
C ALA A 57 -5.27 17.20 -0.88
N LEU A 58 -5.96 16.13 -0.54
CA LEU A 58 -6.76 15.33 -1.46
C LEU A 58 -8.17 15.92 -1.54
N ASP A 59 -8.91 15.64 -2.62
CA ASP A 59 -10.26 16.17 -2.84
C ASP A 59 -11.21 15.10 -3.41
N ASN A 60 -12.42 15.50 -3.77
CA ASN A 60 -13.46 14.61 -4.30
C ASN A 60 -13.13 13.96 -5.65
N THR A 61 -12.07 14.37 -6.32
CA THR A 61 -11.57 13.71 -7.54
C THR A 61 -10.63 12.55 -7.22
N THR A 62 -10.18 12.45 -5.96
CA THR A 62 -9.22 11.44 -5.53
C THR A 62 -9.85 10.06 -5.50
N VAL A 63 -9.24 9.13 -6.22
CA VAL A 63 -9.58 7.70 -6.20
C VAL A 63 -8.43 6.93 -5.57
N TYR A 64 -8.73 6.02 -4.65
CA TYR A 64 -7.70 5.25 -3.95
C TYR A 64 -8.08 3.78 -3.83
N SER A 65 -7.08 2.96 -3.53
CA SER A 65 -7.27 1.57 -3.11
C SER A 65 -6.59 1.32 -1.77
N VAL A 66 -7.22 0.48 -0.94
CA VAL A 66 -6.61 -0.11 0.26
C VAL A 66 -6.44 -1.59 -0.02
N GLU A 67 -5.22 -2.09 0.15
CA GLU A 67 -4.88 -3.45 -0.25
C GLU A 67 -3.87 -4.07 0.73
N PRO A 68 -3.69 -5.40 0.76
CA PRO A 68 -2.65 -6.01 1.55
C PRO A 68 -1.29 -5.38 1.22
N ARG A 69 -0.59 -4.88 2.24
CA ARG A 69 0.73 -4.29 2.02
C ARG A 69 1.74 -5.37 1.67
N VAL A 70 2.38 -5.23 0.54
CA VAL A 70 3.54 -6.06 0.16
C VAL A 70 4.78 -5.47 0.83
N VAL A 71 5.40 -6.23 1.72
CA VAL A 71 6.64 -5.84 2.39
C VAL A 71 7.78 -6.63 1.78
N VAL A 72 8.66 -5.93 1.08
CA VAL A 72 9.87 -6.50 0.48
C VAL A 72 11.05 -6.22 1.40
N GLN A 73 11.84 -7.24 1.69
CA GLN A 73 13.07 -7.08 2.46
C GLN A 73 14.00 -6.09 1.78
N ALA A 74 14.57 -5.16 2.56
CA ALA A 74 15.52 -4.20 2.03
C ALA A 74 16.81 -4.92 1.59
N PRO A 75 17.42 -4.51 0.46
CA PRO A 75 18.61 -5.17 -0.07
C PRO A 75 19.81 -5.17 0.91
N GLY A 76 19.99 -4.14 1.73
CA GLY A 76 21.11 -4.05 2.69
C GLY A 76 21.09 -5.07 3.84
N ASN A 77 20.00 -5.84 4.01
CA ASN A 77 19.94 -6.88 5.05
C ASN A 77 20.73 -8.14 4.71
N ASP A 78 21.26 -8.25 3.52
CA ASP A 78 22.14 -9.35 3.06
C ASP A 78 23.63 -8.96 3.03
N GLY A 79 23.97 -7.78 3.55
CA GLY A 79 25.32 -7.22 3.54
C GLY A 79 25.61 -6.34 2.31
N SER A 80 24.64 -6.11 1.45
CA SER A 80 24.77 -5.20 0.30
C SER A 80 24.63 -3.73 0.74
N THR A 81 25.25 -2.82 0.00
CA THR A 81 25.13 -1.36 0.18
C THR A 81 23.94 -0.81 -0.61
N ALA A 82 22.79 -1.40 -0.42
CA ALA A 82 21.63 -1.14 -1.23
C ALA A 82 21.10 0.27 -1.10
N THR A 83 20.60 0.78 -2.20
CA THR A 83 20.12 2.14 -2.31
C THR A 83 18.58 2.24 -2.45
N SER A 84 17.89 1.16 -2.80
CA SER A 84 16.45 1.24 -3.03
C SER A 84 15.76 -0.12 -2.83
N THR A 85 14.79 -0.15 -1.92
CA THR A 85 13.89 -1.30 -1.72
C THR A 85 12.84 -1.36 -2.83
N ALA A 86 12.52 -2.56 -3.30
CA ALA A 86 11.46 -2.75 -4.29
C ALA A 86 10.10 -2.34 -3.71
N LEU A 87 9.27 -1.68 -4.53
CA LEU A 87 7.89 -1.34 -4.24
C LEU A 87 6.98 -2.25 -5.06
N CYS A 88 6.09 -2.95 -4.37
CA CYS A 88 5.13 -3.85 -4.99
C CYS A 88 3.70 -3.56 -4.52
N ARG A 89 2.73 -3.96 -5.34
CA ARG A 89 1.30 -3.95 -5.01
C ARG A 89 0.74 -5.36 -5.09
N ALA A 90 -0.18 -5.67 -4.18
CA ALA A 90 -0.95 -6.90 -4.22
C ALA A 90 -2.28 -6.67 -4.96
N LYS A 91 -2.61 -7.57 -5.87
CA LYS A 91 -3.96 -7.68 -6.43
C LYS A 91 -4.67 -8.83 -5.77
N VAL A 92 -5.84 -8.57 -5.23
CA VAL A 92 -6.70 -9.58 -4.63
C VAL A 92 -7.85 -9.91 -5.57
N ALA A 93 -8.12 -11.19 -5.76
CA ALA A 93 -9.29 -11.69 -6.44
C ALA A 93 -9.81 -12.94 -5.72
N ASP A 94 -11.10 -13.01 -5.49
CA ASP A 94 -11.77 -14.14 -4.80
C ASP A 94 -11.14 -14.48 -3.44
N GLY A 95 -10.75 -13.44 -2.68
CA GLY A 95 -10.10 -13.60 -1.37
C GLY A 95 -8.69 -14.21 -1.40
N LYS A 96 -8.03 -14.18 -2.55
CA LYS A 96 -6.65 -14.67 -2.74
C LYS A 96 -5.77 -13.58 -3.35
N ILE A 97 -4.49 -13.59 -3.02
CA ILE A 97 -3.52 -12.76 -3.75
C ILE A 97 -3.40 -13.34 -5.16
N SER A 98 -3.96 -12.65 -6.14
CA SER A 98 -3.96 -13.09 -7.55
C SER A 98 -2.68 -12.71 -8.29
N GLU A 99 -2.07 -11.59 -7.89
CA GLU A 99 -0.87 -11.04 -8.53
C GLU A 99 -0.09 -10.20 -7.52
N VAL A 100 1.23 -10.19 -7.62
CA VAL A 100 2.10 -9.15 -7.07
C VAL A 100 2.67 -8.36 -8.24
N ARG A 101 2.31 -7.10 -8.33
CA ARG A 101 2.79 -6.20 -9.36
C ARG A 101 3.98 -5.40 -8.85
N ILE A 102 5.12 -5.49 -9.51
CA ILE A 102 6.28 -4.66 -9.23
C ILE A 102 6.04 -3.26 -9.80
N ILE A 103 6.10 -2.25 -8.94
CA ILE A 103 6.02 -0.83 -9.30
C ILE A 103 7.42 -0.26 -9.49
N HIS A 104 8.31 -0.54 -8.53
CA HIS A 104 9.73 -0.27 -8.63
C HIS A 104 10.50 -1.54 -8.24
N PRO A 105 11.41 -2.02 -9.06
CA PRO A 105 12.10 -3.28 -8.81
C PRO A 105 13.19 -3.16 -7.74
N GLY A 106 13.44 -1.94 -7.22
CA GLY A 106 14.56 -1.68 -6.33
C GLY A 106 15.91 -1.75 -7.03
N SER A 107 16.96 -1.84 -6.24
CA SER A 107 18.34 -1.94 -6.76
C SER A 107 19.26 -2.59 -5.76
N SER A 108 20.39 -3.10 -6.25
CA SER A 108 21.50 -3.65 -5.44
C SER A 108 21.13 -4.89 -4.62
N TYR A 109 20.16 -5.67 -5.05
CA TYR A 109 19.90 -6.99 -4.49
C TYR A 109 21.00 -7.97 -4.91
N THR A 110 21.64 -8.61 -3.94
CA THR A 110 22.62 -9.69 -4.15
C THR A 110 22.00 -11.06 -3.94
N THR A 111 20.93 -11.12 -3.16
CA THR A 111 20.14 -12.33 -2.92
C THR A 111 18.66 -12.02 -3.12
N ALA A 112 17.87 -13.05 -3.42
CA ALA A 112 16.42 -12.91 -3.57
C ALA A 112 15.80 -12.45 -2.23
N PRO A 113 15.09 -11.31 -2.19
CA PRO A 113 14.54 -10.77 -0.96
C PRO A 113 13.35 -11.59 -0.46
N THR A 114 13.14 -11.62 0.84
CA THR A 114 11.90 -12.10 1.42
C THR A 114 10.77 -11.12 1.10
N VAL A 115 9.62 -11.64 0.72
CA VAL A 115 8.39 -10.87 0.49
C VAL A 115 7.29 -11.40 1.40
N THR A 116 6.68 -10.51 2.16
CA THR A 116 5.56 -10.83 3.06
C THR A 116 4.38 -9.91 2.80
N PHE A 117 3.20 -10.30 3.29
CA PHE A 117 1.99 -9.50 3.16
C PHE A 117 1.48 -9.09 4.54
N THR A 118 0.98 -7.86 4.65
CA THR A 118 0.33 -7.37 5.87
C THR A 118 -1.13 -7.03 5.55
N ASP A 119 -2.03 -7.76 6.16
CA ASP A 119 -3.46 -7.50 6.20
C ASP A 119 -3.95 -7.87 7.61
N PRO A 120 -4.45 -6.92 8.41
CA PRO A 120 -4.85 -7.19 9.79
C PRO A 120 -6.06 -8.12 9.91
N ASN A 121 -6.79 -8.32 8.83
CA ASN A 121 -7.96 -9.20 8.78
C ASN A 121 -7.60 -10.60 8.28
N ASN A 122 -6.36 -10.82 7.87
CA ASN A 122 -5.90 -12.10 7.36
C ASN A 122 -4.46 -12.38 7.78
N THR A 123 -4.27 -13.50 8.45
CA THR A 123 -2.96 -14.02 8.89
C THR A 123 -2.53 -15.25 8.08
N ALA A 124 -3.31 -15.61 7.05
CA ALA A 124 -2.94 -16.74 6.20
C ALA A 124 -1.73 -16.38 5.34
N ASP A 125 -0.76 -17.26 5.29
CA ASP A 125 0.40 -17.09 4.43
C ASP A 125 0.03 -17.21 2.96
N ALA A 126 0.65 -16.35 2.13
CA ALA A 126 0.66 -16.50 0.68
C ALA A 126 2.13 -16.62 0.23
N PRO A 127 2.77 -17.77 0.51
CA PRO A 127 4.18 -17.94 0.20
C PRO A 127 4.42 -17.82 -1.30
N LEU A 128 5.51 -17.15 -1.65
CA LEU A 128 5.95 -16.98 -3.03
C LEU A 128 7.45 -17.14 -3.13
N GLU A 129 7.91 -17.55 -4.30
CA GLU A 129 9.34 -17.55 -4.64
C GLU A 129 9.70 -16.20 -5.24
N THR A 130 10.81 -15.64 -4.79
CA THR A 130 11.36 -14.38 -5.29
C THR A 130 12.63 -14.65 -6.10
N PHE A 131 12.82 -13.83 -7.10
CA PHE A 131 13.95 -13.92 -8.01
C PHE A 131 14.60 -12.55 -8.15
N ILE A 132 15.87 -12.52 -8.48
CA ILE A 132 16.57 -11.30 -8.84
C ILE A 132 17.23 -11.47 -10.21
N GLY A 133 17.33 -10.34 -10.94
CA GLY A 133 18.10 -10.26 -12.18
C GLY A 133 18.77 -8.89 -12.22
N ASP A 134 20.07 -8.85 -12.48
CA ASP A 134 20.87 -7.62 -12.54
C ASP A 134 20.75 -6.72 -11.27
N GLY A 135 20.61 -7.34 -10.10
CA GLY A 135 20.49 -6.65 -8.82
C GLY A 135 19.13 -6.00 -8.55
N VAL A 136 18.09 -6.36 -9.30
CA VAL A 136 16.70 -5.91 -9.10
C VAL A 136 15.75 -7.07 -8.82
N LEU A 137 14.64 -6.80 -8.15
CA LEU A 137 13.59 -7.79 -7.94
C LEU A 137 12.93 -8.15 -9.28
N ALA A 138 12.96 -9.43 -9.64
CA ALA A 138 12.22 -9.98 -10.77
C ALA A 138 10.79 -10.38 -10.33
N GLN A 139 9.92 -10.67 -11.31
CA GLN A 139 8.52 -11.04 -11.04
C GLN A 139 8.47 -12.27 -10.13
N PRO A 140 7.85 -12.18 -8.95
CA PRO A 140 7.74 -13.32 -8.04
C PRO A 140 6.70 -14.36 -8.53
N ALA A 141 6.91 -15.60 -8.14
CA ALA A 141 5.99 -16.69 -8.40
C ALA A 141 5.33 -17.18 -7.11
N PHE A 142 4.02 -17.38 -7.13
CA PHE A 142 3.30 -17.92 -5.98
C PHE A 142 3.41 -19.43 -5.90
N THR A 143 3.81 -19.95 -4.74
CA THR A 143 3.65 -21.35 -4.38
C THR A 143 2.26 -21.60 -3.77
N SER A 144 1.68 -20.60 -3.12
CA SER A 144 0.28 -20.56 -2.68
C SER A 144 -0.21 -19.11 -2.65
N ARG A 145 -1.45 -18.90 -3.06
CA ARG A 145 -2.04 -17.54 -3.10
C ARG A 145 -2.77 -17.13 -1.82
N GLY A 146 -2.80 -18.00 -0.82
CA GLY A 146 -3.54 -17.77 0.42
C GLY A 146 -5.06 -17.63 0.19
N THR A 147 -5.79 -17.28 1.24
CA THR A 147 -7.24 -17.00 1.22
C THR A 147 -7.58 -15.90 2.22
N GLY A 148 -8.75 -15.29 2.09
CA GLY A 148 -9.22 -14.27 3.03
C GLY A 148 -8.60 -12.89 2.85
N TRP A 149 -7.83 -12.66 1.79
CA TRP A 149 -7.26 -11.37 1.47
C TRP A 149 -8.34 -10.39 1.00
N THR A 150 -8.17 -9.12 1.36
CA THR A 150 -9.12 -8.06 1.04
C THR A 150 -8.48 -6.94 0.21
N THR A 151 -9.27 -6.39 -0.69
CA THR A 151 -8.96 -5.15 -1.40
C THR A 151 -10.22 -4.29 -1.41
N LEU A 152 -10.04 -3.01 -1.15
CA LEU A 152 -11.11 -2.03 -1.18
C LEU A 152 -10.70 -0.89 -2.09
N SER A 153 -11.64 -0.42 -2.91
CA SER A 153 -11.48 0.78 -3.71
C SER A 153 -12.61 1.76 -3.41
N ALA A 154 -12.29 3.03 -3.34
CA ALA A 154 -13.27 4.06 -3.06
C ALA A 154 -12.88 5.39 -3.72
N THR A 155 -13.88 6.27 -3.81
CA THR A 155 -13.72 7.65 -4.24
C THR A 155 -13.97 8.54 -3.04
N ILE A 156 -13.20 9.62 -2.90
CA ILE A 156 -13.49 10.64 -1.90
C ILE A 156 -14.68 11.45 -2.41
N GLU A 157 -15.81 11.41 -1.69
CA GLU A 157 -16.93 12.29 -1.97
C GLU A 157 -16.71 13.64 -1.27
N ASP A 158 -16.76 14.72 -2.06
CA ASP A 158 -16.56 16.08 -1.60
C ASP A 158 -17.73 16.61 -0.80
N VAL A 159 -17.42 17.26 0.28
CA VAL A 159 -18.30 18.17 1.01
C VAL A 159 -17.88 19.63 0.83
N GLY A 160 -17.27 19.98 -0.30
CA GLY A 160 -17.18 21.36 -0.79
C GLY A 160 -16.08 22.24 -0.22
N GLN A 161 -14.99 21.71 0.35
CA GLN A 161 -13.85 22.50 0.81
C GLN A 161 -12.52 21.76 0.62
N GLU A 162 -11.51 22.45 0.09
CA GLU A 162 -10.13 21.98 0.19
C GLU A 162 -9.76 21.88 1.68
N LYS A 163 -9.55 20.66 2.17
CA LYS A 163 -9.03 20.44 3.53
C LYS A 163 -7.76 19.63 3.47
N ASP A 164 -6.80 20.03 4.30
CA ASP A 164 -5.63 19.21 4.59
C ASP A 164 -6.09 17.88 5.16
N ILE A 165 -5.92 16.81 4.37
CA ILE A 165 -6.16 15.45 4.85
C ILE A 165 -4.88 15.03 5.59
N THR A 166 -4.81 15.37 6.86
CA THR A 166 -3.86 14.77 7.81
C THR A 166 -4.34 13.41 8.29
N GLY A 167 -5.58 13.07 7.99
CA GLY A 167 -6.19 11.78 8.27
C GLY A 167 -7.16 11.37 7.16
N VAL A 168 -7.16 10.10 6.82
CA VAL A 168 -8.11 9.49 5.88
C VAL A 168 -9.23 8.86 6.69
N THR A 169 -10.49 9.24 6.43
CA THR A 169 -11.63 8.65 7.11
C THR A 169 -12.20 7.50 6.27
N PHE A 170 -12.24 6.30 6.84
CA PHE A 170 -12.80 5.12 6.20
C PHE A 170 -14.17 4.79 6.78
N THR A 171 -15.20 4.72 5.93
CA THR A 171 -16.50 4.16 6.32
C THR A 171 -16.57 2.73 5.78
N ALA A 172 -16.47 1.75 6.67
CA ALA A 172 -16.66 0.35 6.29
C ALA A 172 -18.16 0.04 6.18
N ASN A 173 -18.59 -0.35 5.00
CA ASN A 173 -19.84 -1.08 4.82
C ASN A 173 -19.47 -2.56 4.60
N PRO A 174 -20.17 -3.56 5.19
CA PRO A 174 -19.86 -4.98 5.03
C PRO A 174 -19.90 -5.49 3.58
N TYR A 175 -20.30 -4.65 2.62
CA TYR A 175 -20.30 -4.93 1.18
C TYR A 175 -19.49 -3.90 0.39
N ALA A 176 -18.23 -3.66 0.82
CA ALA A 176 -17.12 -3.19 -0.01
C ALA A 176 -17.19 -1.78 -0.62
N GLU A 177 -17.75 -0.80 0.07
CA GLU A 177 -17.47 0.60 -0.24
C GLU A 177 -16.87 1.30 0.97
N ILE A 178 -15.67 1.88 0.80
CA ILE A 178 -15.09 2.81 1.77
C ILE A 178 -15.36 4.21 1.26
N LEU A 179 -16.14 4.97 2.02
CA LEU A 179 -16.33 6.39 1.81
C LEU A 179 -15.24 7.14 2.58
N LEU A 180 -14.39 7.89 1.88
CA LEU A 180 -13.49 8.85 2.50
C LEU A 180 -14.22 10.18 2.60
N THR A 181 -14.54 10.59 3.81
CA THR A 181 -15.00 11.96 4.07
C THR A 181 -13.86 12.77 4.62
N ALA A 182 -13.51 13.88 3.95
CA ALA A 182 -12.63 14.89 4.50
C ALA A 182 -13.38 15.68 5.59
N ASN A 183 -12.78 15.77 6.76
CA ASN A 183 -13.23 16.69 7.82
C ASN A 183 -12.42 17.97 7.80
#